data_63622b7446be17df572ff0c59af23659
#
_entry.id   63622b7446be17df572ff0c59af23659
#
_cell.length_a   1.000
_cell.length_b   1.000
_cell.length_c   1.000
_cell.angle_alpha   90.00
_cell.angle_beta   90.00
_cell.angle_gamma   90.00
#
_symmetry.space_group_name_H-M   'P 1'
#
loop_
_entity.id
_entity.type
_entity.pdbx_description
1 polymer ?
#
loop_
_entity_poly.entity_id
_entity_poly.type
_entity_poly.pdbx_seq_one_letter_code
_entity_poly.pdbx_strand_id
1 'polypeptide(L)'
;TLEAAAGKDYEIKIEYMQAGAEALLKFDIGVHRQIPPAEVVERVKDAETVIFVGGISPNLEGEDKYFVYCPGFAGGDRTSIELPQVQRDILKALKAAGKKVVFVNCSGSAMALVPELESCDAILQAWYPGQAGGLAVADVLFGDFNPSGKLPVTFYKNTEQLPDFEDYSMKGRTYRYMTDKPLFPFGYGLSYTTFDISKGRLSKSSVEAGEGVKFTAQVKNTGKRDGAEVVQVYIRKVGDTEGPLKSLRGFRRVDLKAGESRTVSIELSPDAFDFFDTSTNTMRVVPGEYEIMYGNSSDTPEANKLKIILL
;
A
#
# COMPACT_ATOMS: atom_id res chain seq x y z
N THR A 1 -33.70 -5.91 1.63
CA THR A 1 -34.32 -4.88 0.78
C THR A 1 -35.72 -5.34 0.43
N LEU A 2 -36.74 -4.50 0.63
CA LEU A 2 -38.10 -4.73 0.24
C LEU A 2 -38.43 -3.95 -1.02
N GLU A 3 -38.91 -4.61 -2.06
CA GLU A 3 -39.49 -3.94 -3.23
C GLU A 3 -40.91 -3.46 -2.86
N ALA A 4 -41.01 -2.18 -2.53
CA ALA A 4 -42.26 -1.59 -2.13
C ALA A 4 -43.06 -1.07 -3.34
N ALA A 5 -44.31 -1.41 -3.45
CA ALA A 5 -45.25 -0.91 -4.47
C ALA A 5 -46.04 0.27 -3.92
N ALA A 6 -46.25 1.29 -4.76
CA ALA A 6 -47.08 2.45 -4.39
C ALA A 6 -48.51 2.06 -4.05
N GLY A 7 -49.05 2.58 -2.96
CA GLY A 7 -50.41 2.33 -2.48
C GLY A 7 -50.65 0.95 -1.84
N LYS A 8 -49.58 0.19 -1.57
CA LYS A 8 -49.66 -1.09 -0.85
C LYS A 8 -49.19 -0.90 0.59
N ASP A 9 -49.97 -1.40 1.53
CA ASP A 9 -49.62 -1.47 2.94
C ASP A 9 -48.73 -2.66 3.21
N TYR A 10 -47.72 -2.48 4.06
CA TYR A 10 -46.77 -3.50 4.48
C TYR A 10 -46.76 -3.61 6.00
N GLU A 11 -47.01 -4.82 6.48
CA GLU A 11 -46.89 -5.11 7.91
C GLU A 11 -45.40 -5.33 8.25
N ILE A 12 -44.92 -4.60 9.26
CA ILE A 12 -43.56 -4.73 9.76
C ILE A 12 -43.63 -5.20 11.21
N LYS A 13 -42.98 -6.34 11.49
CA LYS A 13 -42.81 -6.86 12.84
C LYS A 13 -41.35 -6.74 13.24
N ILE A 14 -41.09 -6.07 14.36
CA ILE A 14 -39.76 -5.93 14.93
C ILE A 14 -39.74 -6.69 16.25
N GLU A 15 -38.92 -7.71 16.35
CA GLU A 15 -38.67 -8.47 17.57
C GLU A 15 -37.28 -8.14 18.09
N TYR A 16 -37.20 -7.70 19.33
CA TYR A 16 -35.93 -7.36 19.97
C TYR A 16 -35.74 -8.20 21.23
N MET A 17 -34.64 -8.92 21.30
CA MET A 17 -34.25 -9.69 22.46
C MET A 17 -32.84 -9.28 22.90
N GLN A 18 -32.67 -8.96 24.17
CA GLN A 18 -31.38 -8.62 24.77
C GLN A 18 -30.95 -9.73 25.74
N ALA A 19 -29.74 -10.25 25.54
CA ALA A 19 -29.16 -11.29 26.39
C ALA A 19 -27.91 -10.81 27.17
N GLY A 20 -27.65 -9.50 27.23
CA GLY A 20 -26.52 -8.89 27.91
C GLY A 20 -26.08 -7.56 27.23
N ALA A 21 -25.12 -6.84 27.83
CA ALA A 21 -24.64 -5.54 27.37
C ALA A 21 -25.70 -4.42 27.34
N GLU A 22 -25.40 -3.29 26.68
CA GLU A 22 -26.35 -2.17 26.59
C GLU A 22 -27.48 -2.47 25.61
N ALA A 23 -28.71 -2.11 25.98
CA ALA A 23 -29.87 -2.23 25.12
C ALA A 23 -29.86 -1.12 24.07
N LEU A 24 -29.72 -1.48 22.81
CA LEU A 24 -29.80 -0.55 21.70
C LEU A 24 -30.60 -1.15 20.54
N LEU A 25 -31.73 -0.52 20.21
CA LEU A 25 -32.47 -0.80 18.99
C LEU A 25 -32.46 0.47 18.12
N LYS A 26 -31.89 0.38 16.93
CA LYS A 26 -31.99 1.38 15.87
C LYS A 26 -32.78 0.80 14.72
N PHE A 27 -33.86 1.46 14.36
CA PHE A 27 -34.68 1.11 13.22
C PHE A 27 -34.82 2.34 12.31
N ASP A 28 -34.55 2.16 11.03
CA ASP A 28 -34.68 3.19 10.02
C ASP A 28 -35.36 2.64 8.77
N ILE A 29 -36.21 3.42 8.15
CA ILE A 29 -36.83 3.12 6.87
C ILE A 29 -36.49 4.23 5.90
N GLY A 30 -35.85 3.86 4.81
CA GLY A 30 -35.46 4.78 3.76
C GLY A 30 -35.59 4.17 2.38
N VAL A 31 -35.50 5.00 1.38
CA VAL A 31 -35.37 4.57 -0.01
C VAL A 31 -33.90 4.46 -0.36
N HIS A 32 -33.46 3.25 -0.70
CA HIS A 32 -32.12 3.03 -1.24
C HIS A 32 -32.12 3.32 -2.73
N ARG A 33 -31.41 4.35 -3.16
CA ARG A 33 -31.24 4.72 -4.56
C ARG A 33 -29.77 4.76 -4.92
N GLN A 34 -29.38 4.04 -5.94
CA GLN A 34 -28.05 4.22 -6.51
C GLN A 34 -27.99 5.58 -7.22
N ILE A 35 -27.01 6.40 -6.89
CA ILE A 35 -26.77 7.69 -7.53
C ILE A 35 -26.02 7.43 -8.86
N PRO A 36 -26.60 7.78 -10.02
CA PRO A 36 -25.90 7.64 -11.30
C PRO A 36 -24.63 8.55 -11.35
N PRO A 37 -23.54 8.10 -11.95
CA PRO A 37 -22.33 8.92 -12.10
C PRO A 37 -22.58 10.31 -12.74
N ALA A 38 -23.50 10.40 -13.70
CA ALA A 38 -23.89 11.67 -14.32
C ALA A 38 -24.46 12.69 -13.33
N GLU A 39 -25.20 12.23 -12.31
CA GLU A 39 -25.73 13.10 -11.25
C GLU A 39 -24.58 13.64 -10.38
N VAL A 40 -23.57 12.85 -10.11
CA VAL A 40 -22.38 13.29 -9.37
C VAL A 40 -21.64 14.36 -10.18
N VAL A 41 -21.46 14.15 -11.48
CA VAL A 41 -20.82 15.14 -12.39
C VAL A 41 -21.59 16.46 -12.39
N GLU A 42 -22.93 16.42 -12.45
CA GLU A 42 -23.75 17.63 -12.43
C GLU A 42 -23.64 18.40 -11.09
N ARG A 43 -23.55 17.67 -9.98
CA ARG A 43 -23.39 18.32 -8.65
C ARG A 43 -22.07 19.07 -8.49
N VAL A 44 -21.05 18.70 -9.25
CA VAL A 44 -19.71 19.31 -9.22
C VAL A 44 -19.37 20.07 -10.53
N LYS A 45 -20.39 20.44 -11.34
CA LYS A 45 -20.18 21.06 -12.64
C LYS A 45 -19.33 22.31 -12.60
N ASP A 46 -19.47 23.12 -11.57
CA ASP A 46 -18.76 24.40 -11.39
C ASP A 46 -17.34 24.23 -10.80
N ALA A 47 -16.97 23.02 -10.36
CA ALA A 47 -15.65 22.72 -9.82
C ALA A 47 -14.69 22.30 -10.95
N GLU A 48 -13.49 22.87 -11.01
CA GLU A 48 -12.41 22.44 -11.91
C GLU A 48 -11.73 21.17 -11.35
N THR A 49 -11.49 21.15 -10.04
CA THR A 49 -10.81 20.06 -9.35
C THR A 49 -11.75 19.39 -8.37
N VAL A 50 -11.80 18.07 -8.39
CA VAL A 50 -12.62 17.26 -7.48
C VAL A 50 -11.71 16.40 -6.63
N ILE A 51 -11.83 16.53 -5.30
CA ILE A 51 -11.21 15.62 -4.35
C ILE A 51 -12.24 14.54 -4.01
N PHE A 52 -12.00 13.32 -4.49
CA PHE A 52 -12.84 12.17 -4.22
C PHE A 52 -12.25 11.38 -3.06
N VAL A 53 -12.95 11.36 -1.93
CA VAL A 53 -12.57 10.53 -0.76
C VAL A 53 -13.40 9.25 -0.82
N GLY A 54 -12.72 8.14 -0.99
CA GLY A 54 -13.36 6.83 -1.19
C GLY A 54 -12.46 5.68 -0.71
N GLY A 55 -12.73 4.50 -1.22
CA GLY A 55 -12.04 3.27 -0.79
C GLY A 55 -13.03 2.29 -0.16
N ILE A 56 -12.60 1.58 0.85
CA ILE A 56 -13.43 0.62 1.61
C ILE A 56 -13.41 0.99 3.08
N SER A 57 -14.58 0.92 3.74
CA SER A 57 -14.69 1.20 5.16
C SER A 57 -14.54 -0.09 5.98
N PRO A 58 -14.13 0.01 7.28
CA PRO A 58 -14.13 -1.14 8.18
C PRO A 58 -15.51 -1.80 8.32
N ASN A 59 -16.60 -1.04 8.11
CA ASN A 59 -17.94 -1.58 8.17
C ASN A 59 -18.29 -2.43 6.94
N LEU A 60 -17.71 -2.14 5.79
CA LEU A 60 -17.86 -2.91 4.57
C LEU A 60 -16.95 -4.15 4.58
N GLU A 61 -15.73 -4.01 5.07
CA GLU A 61 -14.72 -5.07 5.26
C GLU A 61 -14.87 -5.76 6.63
N GLY A 62 -16.09 -5.78 7.16
CA GLY A 62 -16.39 -6.31 8.50
C GLY A 62 -16.32 -7.82 8.54
N GLU A 63 -15.44 -8.36 9.36
CA GLU A 63 -15.27 -9.78 9.59
C GLU A 63 -16.61 -10.45 9.96
N ASP A 64 -16.91 -11.56 9.30
CA ASP A 64 -18.08 -12.45 9.55
C ASP A 64 -19.46 -11.74 9.58
N LYS A 65 -19.64 -10.70 8.76
CA LYS A 65 -20.91 -9.98 8.63
C LYS A 65 -21.75 -10.51 7.48
N TYR A 66 -22.61 -11.47 7.76
CA TYR A 66 -23.47 -12.13 6.77
C TYR A 66 -24.46 -11.22 6.01
N PHE A 67 -24.62 -9.98 6.42
CA PHE A 67 -25.59 -9.03 5.84
C PHE A 67 -24.96 -7.95 4.98
N VAL A 68 -23.67 -8.05 4.67
CA VAL A 68 -23.00 -7.12 3.73
C VAL A 68 -23.22 -7.64 2.30
N TYR A 69 -24.10 -6.98 1.57
CA TYR A 69 -24.36 -7.26 0.15
C TYR A 69 -23.68 -6.19 -0.70
N CYS A 70 -22.44 -6.42 -1.04
CA CYS A 70 -21.68 -5.55 -1.93
C CYS A 70 -20.88 -6.42 -2.91
N PRO A 71 -20.94 -6.18 -4.23
CA PRO A 71 -20.08 -6.87 -5.19
C PRO A 71 -18.61 -6.74 -4.80
N GLY A 72 -17.87 -7.86 -4.82
CA GLY A 72 -16.50 -7.93 -4.35
C GLY A 72 -16.33 -8.27 -2.87
N PHE A 73 -17.46 -8.58 -2.16
CA PHE A 73 -17.46 -9.01 -0.76
C PHE A 73 -18.40 -10.20 -0.56
N ALA A 74 -18.02 -11.11 0.31
CA ALA A 74 -18.84 -12.24 0.77
C ALA A 74 -18.68 -12.39 2.28
N GLY A 75 -19.78 -12.31 3.03
CA GLY A 75 -19.75 -12.38 4.49
C GLY A 75 -18.93 -11.28 5.17
N GLY A 76 -18.68 -10.16 4.47
CA GLY A 76 -17.79 -9.11 4.92
C GLY A 76 -16.34 -9.25 4.43
N ASP A 77 -15.93 -10.45 4.01
CA ASP A 77 -14.61 -10.68 3.44
C ASP A 77 -14.53 -10.26 1.98
N ARG A 78 -13.37 -9.81 1.56
CA ARG A 78 -13.13 -9.42 0.16
C ARG A 78 -12.97 -10.66 -0.72
N THR A 79 -13.73 -10.70 -1.82
CA THR A 79 -13.57 -11.64 -2.92
C THR A 79 -12.84 -11.04 -4.12
N SER A 80 -12.56 -9.73 -4.05
CA SER A 80 -11.86 -8.95 -5.07
C SER A 80 -11.03 -7.86 -4.38
N ILE A 81 -9.83 -7.60 -4.87
CA ILE A 81 -8.97 -6.52 -4.36
C ILE A 81 -9.18 -5.18 -5.09
N GLU A 82 -10.09 -5.16 -6.05
CA GLU A 82 -10.46 -3.97 -6.80
C GLU A 82 -11.26 -2.97 -5.95
N LEU A 83 -11.22 -1.71 -6.38
CA LEU A 83 -12.10 -0.68 -5.84
C LEU A 83 -13.57 -1.01 -6.23
N PRO A 84 -14.55 -0.83 -5.32
CA PRO A 84 -15.96 -1.05 -5.65
C PRO A 84 -16.39 -0.35 -6.96
N GLN A 85 -17.08 -1.08 -7.84
CA GLN A 85 -17.38 -0.63 -9.20
C GLN A 85 -18.08 0.73 -9.25
N VAL A 86 -18.98 1.01 -8.31
CA VAL A 86 -19.68 2.31 -8.23
C VAL A 86 -18.71 3.49 -8.09
N GLN A 87 -17.61 3.31 -7.36
CA GLN A 87 -16.58 4.35 -7.21
C GLN A 87 -15.76 4.51 -8.49
N ARG A 88 -15.41 3.40 -9.15
CA ARG A 88 -14.73 3.40 -10.45
C ARG A 88 -15.53 4.15 -11.51
N ASP A 89 -16.84 3.88 -11.57
CA ASP A 89 -17.74 4.53 -12.53
C ASP A 89 -17.81 6.03 -12.29
N ILE A 90 -17.85 6.48 -11.03
CA ILE A 90 -17.84 7.89 -10.66
C ILE A 90 -16.51 8.55 -11.06
N LEU A 91 -15.36 7.96 -10.69
CA LEU A 91 -14.03 8.50 -11.03
C LEU A 91 -13.85 8.63 -12.53
N LYS A 92 -14.25 7.60 -13.29
CA LYS A 92 -14.23 7.61 -14.76
C LYS A 92 -15.12 8.70 -15.36
N ALA A 93 -16.33 8.88 -14.81
CA ALA A 93 -17.26 9.91 -15.29
C ALA A 93 -16.74 11.33 -14.99
N LEU A 94 -16.18 11.57 -13.82
CA LEU A 94 -15.56 12.85 -13.46
C LEU A 94 -14.40 13.17 -14.42
N LYS A 95 -13.52 12.22 -14.71
CA LYS A 95 -12.42 12.40 -15.66
C LYS A 95 -12.92 12.66 -17.08
N ALA A 96 -13.93 11.90 -17.53
CA ALA A 96 -14.56 12.10 -18.84
C ALA A 96 -15.24 13.47 -18.97
N ALA A 97 -15.73 14.05 -17.87
CA ALA A 97 -16.26 15.41 -17.83
C ALA A 97 -15.17 16.50 -17.77
N GLY A 98 -13.88 16.14 -17.94
CA GLY A 98 -12.76 17.07 -17.95
C GLY A 98 -12.34 17.60 -16.58
N LYS A 99 -12.77 16.96 -15.49
CA LYS A 99 -12.36 17.38 -14.15
C LYS A 99 -10.93 16.90 -13.83
N LYS A 100 -10.19 17.69 -13.08
CA LYS A 100 -8.99 17.20 -12.38
C LYS A 100 -9.44 16.38 -11.17
N VAL A 101 -9.05 15.14 -11.11
CA VAL A 101 -9.51 14.20 -10.08
C VAL A 101 -8.36 13.82 -9.15
N VAL A 102 -8.52 14.14 -7.87
CA VAL A 102 -7.61 13.70 -6.81
C VAL A 102 -8.34 12.65 -5.98
N PHE A 103 -7.84 11.44 -5.97
CA PHE A 103 -8.43 10.34 -5.22
C PHE A 103 -7.69 10.13 -3.89
N VAL A 104 -8.41 10.27 -2.78
CA VAL A 104 -7.95 9.92 -1.44
C VAL A 104 -8.50 8.54 -1.10
N ASN A 105 -7.66 7.52 -1.23
CA ASN A 105 -8.04 6.13 -0.99
C ASN A 105 -7.90 5.79 0.50
N CYS A 106 -9.03 5.52 1.15
CA CYS A 106 -9.10 5.03 2.52
C CYS A 106 -9.37 3.52 2.48
N SER A 107 -8.41 2.71 2.89
CA SER A 107 -8.53 1.25 2.93
C SER A 107 -7.56 0.66 3.96
N GLY A 108 -7.93 -0.45 4.60
CA GLY A 108 -7.07 -1.15 5.56
C GLY A 108 -6.04 -2.07 4.87
N SER A 109 -6.24 -2.37 3.58
CA SER A 109 -5.42 -3.29 2.79
C SER A 109 -5.09 -2.71 1.42
N ALA A 110 -4.18 -3.38 0.70
CA ALA A 110 -3.83 -3.01 -0.67
C ALA A 110 -5.05 -3.12 -1.60
N MET A 111 -5.16 -2.17 -2.52
CA MET A 111 -6.19 -2.10 -3.56
C MET A 111 -5.57 -2.23 -4.94
N ALA A 112 -6.26 -2.92 -5.86
CA ALA A 112 -5.92 -2.89 -7.27
C ALA A 112 -6.49 -1.63 -7.91
N LEU A 113 -5.61 -0.71 -8.30
CA LEU A 113 -5.99 0.64 -8.74
C LEU A 113 -5.56 0.94 -10.20
N VAL A 114 -5.44 -0.08 -11.05
CA VAL A 114 -5.00 0.14 -12.45
C VAL A 114 -5.94 1.09 -13.21
N PRO A 115 -7.28 0.93 -13.19
CA PRO A 115 -8.17 1.87 -13.86
C PRO A 115 -8.16 3.28 -13.24
N GLU A 116 -7.85 3.38 -11.96
CA GLU A 116 -7.78 4.64 -11.23
C GLU A 116 -6.56 5.46 -11.63
N LEU A 117 -5.46 4.82 -12.10
CA LEU A 117 -4.30 5.55 -12.66
C LEU A 117 -4.66 6.33 -13.94
N GLU A 118 -5.67 5.89 -14.69
CA GLU A 118 -6.15 6.58 -15.89
C GLU A 118 -7.22 7.63 -15.56
N SER A 119 -8.01 7.36 -14.50
CA SER A 119 -9.16 8.19 -14.11
C SER A 119 -8.81 9.30 -13.13
N CYS A 120 -7.63 9.26 -12.51
CA CYS A 120 -7.21 10.24 -11.50
C CYS A 120 -5.90 10.91 -11.88
N ASP A 121 -5.78 12.20 -11.57
CA ASP A 121 -4.54 12.97 -11.75
C ASP A 121 -3.57 12.79 -10.59
N ALA A 122 -4.09 12.42 -9.39
CA ALA A 122 -3.31 12.04 -8.22
C ALA A 122 -4.09 11.05 -7.36
N ILE A 123 -3.34 10.16 -6.70
CA ILE A 123 -3.88 9.19 -5.72
C ILE A 123 -3.09 9.31 -4.44
N LEU A 124 -3.78 9.53 -3.32
CA LEU A 124 -3.22 9.53 -1.98
C LEU A 124 -3.74 8.30 -1.23
N GLN A 125 -2.85 7.39 -0.83
CA GLN A 125 -3.19 6.27 0.04
C GLN A 125 -3.20 6.74 1.49
N ALA A 126 -4.41 6.94 2.03
CA ALA A 126 -4.61 7.48 3.37
C ALA A 126 -4.77 6.40 4.45
N TRP A 127 -4.95 5.14 4.06
CA TRP A 127 -5.23 4.02 4.96
C TRP A 127 -6.51 4.26 5.79
N TYR A 128 -6.58 3.78 7.02
CA TYR A 128 -7.58 4.17 8.02
C TYR A 128 -6.93 5.18 8.96
N PRO A 129 -7.04 6.48 8.66
CA PRO A 129 -6.37 7.51 9.44
C PRO A 129 -7.00 7.66 10.84
N GLY A 130 -6.17 8.07 11.80
CA GLY A 130 -6.64 8.35 13.14
C GLY A 130 -7.33 9.70 13.27
N GLN A 131 -7.41 10.22 14.50
CA GLN A 131 -8.13 11.44 14.87
C GLN A 131 -7.78 12.67 14.03
N ALA A 132 -6.51 12.87 13.68
CA ALA A 132 -6.04 14.00 12.88
C ALA A 132 -5.95 13.69 11.37
N GLY A 133 -6.58 12.60 10.90
CA GLY A 133 -6.44 12.13 9.52
C GLY A 133 -6.86 13.15 8.47
N GLY A 134 -7.98 13.85 8.69
CA GLY A 134 -8.44 14.90 7.78
C GLY A 134 -7.44 16.04 7.64
N LEU A 135 -6.83 16.47 8.76
CA LEU A 135 -5.79 17.50 8.74
C LEU A 135 -4.55 17.03 7.99
N ALA A 136 -4.06 15.82 8.28
CA ALA A 136 -2.88 15.26 7.60
C ALA A 136 -3.09 15.11 6.09
N VAL A 137 -4.28 14.70 5.65
CA VAL A 137 -4.65 14.65 4.22
C VAL A 137 -4.65 16.05 3.61
N ALA A 138 -5.25 17.03 4.29
CA ALA A 138 -5.30 18.42 3.83
C ALA A 138 -3.88 19.01 3.70
N ASP A 139 -3.03 18.85 4.71
CA ASP A 139 -1.64 19.33 4.69
C ASP A 139 -0.85 18.79 3.49
N VAL A 140 -1.06 17.51 3.15
CA VAL A 140 -0.45 16.92 1.94
C VAL A 140 -1.07 17.52 0.67
N LEU A 141 -2.40 17.55 0.55
CA LEU A 141 -3.08 18.01 -0.66
C LEU A 141 -2.78 19.48 -0.99
N PHE A 142 -2.70 20.34 0.02
CA PHE A 142 -2.40 21.75 -0.14
C PHE A 142 -0.91 22.08 -0.11
N GLY A 143 -0.05 21.09 0.18
CA GLY A 143 1.40 21.21 0.09
C GLY A 143 2.06 21.83 1.32
N ASP A 144 1.35 21.91 2.43
CA ASP A 144 1.89 22.34 3.74
C ASP A 144 2.84 21.27 4.29
N PHE A 145 2.61 20.02 3.93
CA PHE A 145 3.49 18.91 4.23
C PHE A 145 3.94 18.18 2.92
N ASN A 146 5.25 17.98 2.77
CA ASN A 146 5.79 17.18 1.67
C ASN A 146 5.78 15.69 2.06
N PRO A 147 5.00 14.83 1.40
CA PRO A 147 4.88 13.42 1.77
C PRO A 147 6.21 12.67 1.62
N SER A 148 6.47 11.76 2.54
CA SER A 148 7.60 10.83 2.52
C SER A 148 7.19 9.41 2.91
N GLY A 149 5.90 9.15 3.02
CA GLY A 149 5.34 7.84 3.34
C GLY A 149 5.68 6.81 2.26
N LYS A 150 5.93 5.58 2.69
CA LYS A 150 6.21 4.44 1.82
C LYS A 150 5.18 3.34 2.06
N LEU A 151 4.75 2.69 0.98
CA LEU A 151 3.80 1.57 1.07
C LEU A 151 4.42 0.40 1.85
N PRO A 152 3.80 -0.03 2.96
CA PRO A 152 4.30 -1.12 3.79
C PRO A 152 3.95 -2.51 3.24
N VAL A 153 3.30 -2.58 2.08
CA VAL A 153 2.91 -3.81 1.39
C VAL A 153 3.05 -3.65 -0.12
N THR A 154 3.10 -4.76 -0.85
CA THR A 154 3.07 -4.78 -2.31
C THR A 154 1.65 -4.57 -2.80
N PHE A 155 1.43 -3.68 -3.75
CA PHE A 155 0.14 -3.45 -4.41
C PHE A 155 0.08 -4.23 -5.71
N TYR A 156 -0.88 -5.15 -5.83
CA TYR A 156 -1.12 -5.95 -7.03
C TYR A 156 -1.91 -5.17 -8.08
N LYS A 157 -1.83 -5.59 -9.34
CA LYS A 157 -2.55 -4.93 -10.45
C LYS A 157 -4.04 -5.26 -10.44
N ASN A 158 -4.38 -6.50 -10.11
CA ASN A 158 -5.73 -7.06 -10.12
C ASN A 158 -5.79 -8.32 -9.26
N THR A 159 -6.99 -8.84 -9.05
CA THR A 159 -7.22 -10.06 -8.28
C THR A 159 -6.55 -11.28 -8.92
N GLU A 160 -6.52 -11.36 -10.26
CA GLU A 160 -5.92 -12.48 -11.00
C GLU A 160 -4.40 -12.59 -10.81
N GLN A 161 -3.74 -11.53 -10.32
CA GLN A 161 -2.31 -11.56 -9.99
C GLN A 161 -2.04 -12.27 -8.65
N LEU A 162 -3.08 -12.52 -7.85
CA LEU A 162 -2.95 -13.27 -6.61
C LEU A 162 -2.90 -14.77 -6.90
N PRO A 163 -2.06 -15.56 -6.21
CA PRO A 163 -2.18 -17.02 -6.19
C PRO A 163 -3.52 -17.47 -5.65
N ASP A 164 -3.86 -18.74 -5.90
CA ASP A 164 -5.07 -19.36 -5.40
C ASP A 164 -5.22 -19.13 -3.88
N PHE A 165 -6.46 -18.90 -3.43
CA PHE A 165 -6.75 -18.63 -2.02
C PHE A 165 -6.36 -19.79 -1.09
N GLU A 166 -6.48 -21.04 -1.57
CA GLU A 166 -6.12 -22.25 -0.81
C GLU A 166 -4.61 -22.57 -0.87
N ASP A 167 -3.83 -21.86 -1.72
CA ASP A 167 -2.37 -21.99 -1.75
C ASP A 167 -1.73 -21.17 -0.62
N TYR A 168 -1.33 -21.83 0.45
CA TYR A 168 -0.64 -21.20 1.59
C TYR A 168 0.87 -21.04 1.41
N SER A 169 1.42 -21.40 0.25
CA SER A 169 2.82 -21.12 -0.06
C SER A 169 3.04 -19.61 -0.23
N MET A 170 4.27 -19.16 -0.01
CA MET A 170 4.66 -17.77 -0.29
C MET A 170 4.99 -17.52 -1.75
N LYS A 171 5.05 -18.55 -2.58
CA LYS A 171 5.42 -18.45 -4.00
C LYS A 171 4.49 -17.50 -4.75
N GLY A 172 5.07 -16.59 -5.52
CA GLY A 172 4.31 -15.57 -6.25
C GLY A 172 3.69 -14.46 -5.39
N ARG A 173 3.90 -14.46 -4.07
CA ARG A 173 3.34 -13.46 -3.15
C ARG A 173 4.37 -12.43 -2.74
N THR A 174 3.94 -11.17 -2.66
CA THR A 174 4.71 -10.02 -2.18
C THR A 174 6.03 -9.79 -2.95
N TYR A 175 6.69 -8.67 -2.69
CA TYR A 175 8.01 -8.35 -3.26
C TYR A 175 9.10 -9.40 -2.96
N ARG A 176 8.84 -10.27 -1.98
CA ARG A 176 9.81 -11.31 -1.59
C ARG A 176 9.84 -12.49 -2.55
N TYR A 177 8.71 -12.86 -3.16
CA TYR A 177 8.60 -14.07 -3.98
C TYR A 177 7.93 -13.84 -5.34
N MET A 178 7.43 -12.63 -5.59
CA MET A 178 6.75 -12.27 -6.81
C MET A 178 7.75 -11.91 -7.90
N THR A 179 7.68 -12.61 -9.03
CA THR A 179 8.50 -12.33 -10.22
C THR A 179 7.86 -11.33 -11.15
N ASP A 180 6.53 -11.29 -11.17
CA ASP A 180 5.77 -10.35 -11.99
C ASP A 180 5.84 -8.94 -11.42
N LYS A 181 5.79 -7.95 -12.30
CA LYS A 181 5.77 -6.55 -11.88
C LYS A 181 4.45 -6.22 -11.19
N PRO A 182 4.46 -5.77 -9.92
CA PRO A 182 3.26 -5.32 -9.22
C PRO A 182 2.76 -3.99 -9.79
N LEU A 183 1.61 -3.52 -9.29
CA LEU A 183 1.14 -2.16 -9.54
C LEU A 183 2.09 -1.14 -8.89
N PHE A 184 2.29 -1.28 -7.58
CA PHE A 184 3.31 -0.53 -6.84
C PHE A 184 4.15 -1.49 -6.00
N PRO A 185 5.50 -1.39 -6.08
CA PRO A 185 6.37 -2.22 -5.28
C PRO A 185 6.27 -1.87 -3.80
N PHE A 186 6.60 -2.82 -2.93
CA PHE A 186 6.80 -2.55 -1.51
C PHE A 186 7.80 -1.39 -1.30
N GLY A 187 7.51 -0.50 -0.37
CA GLY A 187 8.38 0.64 -0.09
C GLY A 187 8.23 1.81 -1.07
N TYR A 188 7.33 1.73 -2.07
CA TYR A 188 7.06 2.80 -3.02
C TYR A 188 6.36 3.99 -2.35
N GLY A 189 6.66 5.20 -2.81
CA GLY A 189 5.98 6.42 -2.42
C GLY A 189 6.63 7.63 -3.06
N LEU A 190 5.80 8.59 -3.49
CA LEU A 190 6.22 9.83 -4.13
C LEU A 190 6.46 10.95 -3.12
N SER A 191 7.14 11.99 -3.56
CA SER A 191 7.40 13.23 -2.85
C SER A 191 7.15 14.40 -3.79
N TYR A 192 6.97 15.60 -3.25
CA TYR A 192 6.94 16.86 -4.04
C TYR A 192 8.34 17.35 -4.43
N THR A 193 9.37 16.58 -4.11
CA THR A 193 10.76 16.78 -4.57
C THR A 193 11.31 15.46 -5.11
N THR A 194 12.51 15.47 -5.62
CA THR A 194 13.17 14.29 -6.18
C THR A 194 14.46 13.99 -5.43
N PHE A 195 14.81 12.70 -5.33
CA PHE A 195 16.01 12.27 -4.64
C PHE A 195 16.86 11.34 -5.53
N ASP A 196 18.18 11.44 -5.36
CA ASP A 196 19.14 10.49 -5.89
C ASP A 196 19.76 9.72 -4.72
N ILE A 197 19.78 8.39 -4.81
CA ILE A 197 20.43 7.49 -3.86
C ILE A 197 21.53 6.77 -4.61
N SER A 198 22.78 7.09 -4.29
CA SER A 198 23.95 6.63 -5.05
C SER A 198 25.15 6.32 -4.16
N LYS A 199 26.23 5.83 -4.76
CA LYS A 199 27.52 5.57 -4.12
C LYS A 199 27.42 4.66 -2.90
N GLY A 200 26.54 3.62 -2.97
CA GLY A 200 26.47 2.61 -1.93
C GLY A 200 27.81 1.92 -1.70
N ARG A 201 28.14 1.68 -0.43
CA ARG A 201 29.37 1.01 -0.02
C ARG A 201 29.12 0.18 1.24
N LEU A 202 29.88 -0.89 1.37
CA LEU A 202 29.97 -1.70 2.58
C LEU A 202 31.32 -1.41 3.28
N SER A 203 31.33 -1.47 4.60
CA SER A 203 32.56 -1.32 5.38
C SER A 203 33.52 -2.50 5.23
N LYS A 204 32.99 -3.67 4.87
CA LYS A 204 33.74 -4.92 4.62
C LYS A 204 33.19 -5.61 3.37
N SER A 205 33.99 -6.34 2.62
CA SER A 205 33.58 -7.19 1.50
C SER A 205 33.29 -8.64 1.92
N SER A 206 33.72 -9.02 3.14
CA SER A 206 33.41 -10.30 3.76
C SER A 206 33.24 -10.12 5.27
N VAL A 207 32.42 -10.98 5.87
CA VAL A 207 32.17 -11.02 7.32
C VAL A 207 32.09 -12.47 7.79
N GLU A 208 32.51 -12.71 9.02
CA GLU A 208 32.32 -13.99 9.71
C GLU A 208 30.88 -14.12 10.19
N ALA A 209 30.44 -15.36 10.40
CA ALA A 209 29.14 -15.63 11.02
C ALA A 209 29.06 -14.94 12.40
N GLY A 210 27.99 -14.17 12.62
CA GLY A 210 27.83 -13.38 13.85
C GLY A 210 28.39 -11.97 13.80
N GLU A 211 28.99 -11.55 12.68
CA GLU A 211 29.41 -10.16 12.46
C GLU A 211 28.39 -9.40 11.63
N GLY A 212 28.21 -8.13 11.94
CA GLY A 212 27.48 -7.16 11.12
C GLY A 212 28.36 -6.38 10.15
N VAL A 213 27.71 -5.69 9.24
CA VAL A 213 28.38 -4.80 8.28
C VAL A 213 27.67 -3.46 8.20
N LYS A 214 28.44 -2.38 8.08
CA LYS A 214 27.89 -1.05 7.88
C LYS A 214 27.70 -0.79 6.39
N PHE A 215 26.48 -0.47 6.00
CA PHE A 215 26.14 0.08 4.70
C PHE A 215 26.15 1.61 4.75
N THR A 216 26.67 2.26 3.71
CA THR A 216 26.59 3.72 3.54
C THR A 216 26.18 4.06 2.12
N ALA A 217 25.41 5.13 1.95
CA ALA A 217 25.06 5.68 0.64
C ALA A 217 24.95 7.20 0.71
N GLN A 218 25.16 7.86 -0.43
CA GLN A 218 24.88 9.28 -0.57
C GLN A 218 23.42 9.46 -1.00
N VAL A 219 22.70 10.33 -0.28
CA VAL A 219 21.34 10.75 -0.64
C VAL A 219 21.39 12.23 -0.96
N LYS A 220 20.88 12.62 -2.12
CA LYS A 220 20.80 14.01 -2.56
C LYS A 220 19.35 14.36 -2.87
N ASN A 221 18.86 15.46 -2.32
CA ASN A 221 17.64 16.09 -2.79
C ASN A 221 17.96 16.86 -4.08
N THR A 222 17.46 16.37 -5.20
CA THR A 222 17.72 16.94 -6.53
C THR A 222 16.66 17.93 -6.99
N GLY A 223 15.58 18.06 -6.21
CA GLY A 223 14.50 19.00 -6.51
C GLY A 223 14.65 20.35 -5.81
N LYS A 224 13.55 21.10 -5.84
CA LYS A 224 13.51 22.50 -5.38
C LYS A 224 12.76 22.70 -4.04
N ARG A 225 12.28 21.64 -3.42
CA ARG A 225 11.57 21.67 -2.12
C ARG A 225 12.33 20.84 -1.10
N ASP A 226 12.25 21.26 0.16
CA ASP A 226 12.70 20.44 1.28
C ASP A 226 11.83 19.19 1.35
N GLY A 227 12.40 18.06 1.75
CA GLY A 227 11.66 16.81 1.85
C GLY A 227 12.47 15.71 2.51
N ALA A 228 11.84 14.58 2.71
CA ALA A 228 12.49 13.41 3.27
C ALA A 228 12.39 12.21 2.33
N GLU A 229 13.43 11.39 2.34
CA GLU A 229 13.47 10.11 1.62
C GLU A 229 13.77 8.97 2.58
N VAL A 230 13.33 7.76 2.23
CA VAL A 230 13.62 6.53 2.98
C VAL A 230 14.55 5.65 2.16
N VAL A 231 15.79 5.60 2.58
CA VAL A 231 16.77 4.64 2.03
C VAL A 231 16.42 3.25 2.56
N GLN A 232 16.28 2.28 1.66
CA GLN A 232 15.93 0.91 1.97
C GLN A 232 17.04 -0.01 1.47
N VAL A 233 17.41 -0.99 2.30
CA VAL A 233 18.45 -1.97 1.99
C VAL A 233 17.84 -3.36 2.03
N TYR A 234 17.98 -4.07 0.93
CA TYR A 234 17.48 -5.42 0.73
C TYR A 234 18.63 -6.40 0.58
N ILE A 235 18.47 -7.60 1.08
CA ILE A 235 19.48 -8.66 1.00
C ILE A 235 18.88 -9.89 0.35
N ARG A 236 19.67 -10.56 -0.50
CA ARG A 236 19.38 -11.85 -1.12
C ARG A 236 20.59 -12.75 -1.01
N LYS A 237 20.38 -14.03 -0.72
CA LYS A 237 21.43 -15.07 -0.84
C LYS A 237 21.53 -15.49 -2.31
N VAL A 238 22.73 -15.42 -2.88
CA VAL A 238 22.96 -15.83 -4.28
C VAL A 238 22.87 -17.36 -4.40
N GLY A 239 22.20 -17.83 -5.45
CA GLY A 239 22.00 -19.26 -5.69
C GLY A 239 20.88 -19.92 -4.87
N ASP A 240 20.21 -19.17 -3.99
CA ASP A 240 19.01 -19.67 -3.31
C ASP A 240 17.80 -19.55 -4.25
N THR A 241 17.28 -20.70 -4.71
CA THR A 241 16.15 -20.76 -5.64
C THR A 241 14.80 -20.92 -4.95
N GLU A 242 14.79 -21.29 -3.68
CA GLU A 242 13.58 -21.52 -2.89
C GLU A 242 13.30 -20.38 -1.92
N GLY A 243 14.32 -19.64 -1.56
CA GLY A 243 14.21 -18.51 -0.66
C GLY A 243 13.68 -17.23 -1.33
N PRO A 244 13.56 -16.14 -0.57
CA PRO A 244 13.04 -14.89 -1.07
C PRO A 244 13.98 -14.25 -2.12
N LEU A 245 13.40 -13.68 -3.17
CA LEU A 245 14.11 -12.88 -4.18
C LEU A 245 14.88 -11.72 -3.55
N LYS A 246 14.38 -11.18 -2.47
CA LYS A 246 15.01 -10.18 -1.60
C LYS A 246 14.19 -9.99 -0.31
N SER A 247 14.85 -9.54 0.75
CA SER A 247 14.19 -9.17 2.01
C SER A 247 14.70 -7.81 2.49
N LEU A 248 13.81 -6.92 2.91
CA LEU A 248 14.21 -5.66 3.58
C LEU A 248 14.95 -6.00 4.87
N ARG A 249 16.18 -5.50 5.01
CA ARG A 249 17.04 -5.78 6.16
C ARG A 249 17.53 -4.52 6.88
N GLY A 250 17.30 -3.36 6.27
CA GLY A 250 17.58 -2.08 6.90
C GLY A 250 16.93 -0.94 6.17
N PHE A 251 16.58 0.11 6.89
CA PHE A 251 16.09 1.34 6.28
C PHE A 251 16.43 2.55 7.15
N ARG A 252 16.44 3.72 6.53
CA ARG A 252 16.63 4.98 7.24
C ARG A 252 15.94 6.12 6.51
N ARG A 253 15.10 6.87 7.24
CA ARG A 253 14.53 8.12 6.78
C ARG A 253 15.54 9.25 7.00
N VAL A 254 15.69 10.11 6.01
CA VAL A 254 16.58 11.27 6.03
C VAL A 254 15.85 12.50 5.51
N ASP A 255 15.89 13.59 6.28
CA ASP A 255 15.38 14.89 5.90
C ASP A 255 16.47 15.70 5.22
N LEU A 256 16.17 16.28 4.05
CA LEU A 256 17.12 17.04 3.24
C LEU A 256 16.49 18.34 2.74
N LYS A 257 17.22 19.43 2.85
CA LYS A 257 16.86 20.68 2.19
C LYS A 257 17.01 20.54 0.68
N ALA A 258 16.35 21.42 -0.07
CA ALA A 258 16.51 21.48 -1.53
C ALA A 258 18.01 21.60 -1.89
N GLY A 259 18.47 20.72 -2.76
CA GLY A 259 19.88 20.64 -3.20
C GLY A 259 20.86 20.00 -2.19
N GLU A 260 20.44 19.73 -0.96
CA GLU A 260 21.31 19.14 0.07
C GLU A 260 21.67 17.68 -0.28
N SER A 261 22.90 17.32 0.07
CA SER A 261 23.40 15.93 0.00
C SER A 261 23.88 15.50 1.38
N ARG A 262 23.57 14.26 1.76
CA ARG A 262 23.99 13.67 3.03
C ARG A 262 24.40 12.21 2.85
N THR A 263 25.44 11.79 3.55
CA THR A 263 25.76 10.37 3.67
C THR A 263 24.88 9.75 4.75
N VAL A 264 24.16 8.69 4.37
CA VAL A 264 23.34 7.88 5.26
C VAL A 264 24.10 6.62 5.59
N SER A 265 24.02 6.19 6.85
CA SER A 265 24.63 4.97 7.37
C SER A 265 23.53 4.07 7.96
N ILE A 266 23.58 2.80 7.61
CA ILE A 266 22.67 1.75 8.11
C ILE A 266 23.52 0.59 8.59
N GLU A 267 23.40 0.23 9.86
CA GLU A 267 24.03 -0.96 10.40
C GLU A 267 23.18 -2.19 10.03
N LEU A 268 23.79 -3.12 9.33
CA LEU A 268 23.22 -4.44 9.04
C LEU A 268 23.80 -5.39 10.10
N SER A 269 22.97 -5.69 11.09
CA SER A 269 23.32 -6.60 12.17
C SER A 269 23.49 -8.05 11.66
N PRO A 270 24.07 -8.96 12.42
CA PRO A 270 24.29 -10.33 11.97
C PRO A 270 23.00 -11.03 11.51
N ASP A 271 21.87 -10.79 12.19
CA ASP A 271 20.55 -11.32 11.84
C ASP A 271 19.99 -10.77 10.51
N ALA A 272 20.56 -9.71 9.96
CA ALA A 272 20.23 -9.25 8.62
C ALA A 272 20.53 -10.30 7.53
N PHE A 273 21.42 -11.24 7.83
CA PHE A 273 21.82 -12.34 6.96
C PHE A 273 21.16 -13.67 7.31
N ASP A 274 20.23 -13.69 8.25
CA ASP A 274 19.45 -14.88 8.56
C ASP A 274 18.49 -15.23 7.43
N PHE A 275 18.56 -16.48 6.98
CA PHE A 275 17.66 -17.07 6.01
C PHE A 275 17.14 -18.41 6.51
N PHE A 276 15.98 -18.82 6.05
CA PHE A 276 15.43 -20.11 6.37
C PHE A 276 16.20 -21.20 5.64
N ASP A 277 16.87 -22.06 6.40
CA ASP A 277 17.59 -23.22 5.87
C ASP A 277 16.71 -24.45 5.94
N THR A 278 16.27 -24.92 4.78
CA THR A 278 15.38 -26.08 4.65
C THR A 278 16.04 -27.38 5.10
N SER A 279 17.37 -27.46 5.11
CA SER A 279 18.09 -28.67 5.56
C SER A 279 18.04 -28.85 7.06
N THR A 280 17.99 -27.77 7.81
CA THR A 280 17.93 -27.76 9.28
C THR A 280 16.56 -27.34 9.81
N ASN A 281 15.67 -26.86 8.95
CA ASN A 281 14.36 -26.29 9.29
C ASN A 281 14.45 -25.14 10.31
N THR A 282 15.48 -24.30 10.19
CA THR A 282 15.74 -23.17 11.10
C THR A 282 16.14 -21.91 10.35
N MET A 283 15.91 -20.75 10.99
CA MET A 283 16.52 -19.49 10.57
C MET A 283 17.97 -19.47 11.02
N ARG A 284 18.89 -19.23 10.10
CA ARG A 284 20.32 -19.09 10.43
C ARG A 284 21.08 -18.35 9.34
N VAL A 285 22.25 -17.85 9.69
CA VAL A 285 23.23 -17.37 8.73
C VAL A 285 23.83 -18.57 8.00
N VAL A 286 23.78 -18.56 6.69
CA VAL A 286 24.34 -19.60 5.83
C VAL A 286 25.54 -19.02 5.07
N PRO A 287 26.75 -19.57 5.15
CA PRO A 287 27.90 -19.09 4.39
C PRO A 287 27.63 -19.02 2.88
N GLY A 288 28.30 -18.10 2.20
CA GLY A 288 28.18 -17.94 0.77
C GLY A 288 28.12 -16.48 0.31
N GLU A 289 27.81 -16.27 -0.95
CA GLU A 289 27.69 -14.95 -1.56
C GLU A 289 26.28 -14.37 -1.34
N TYR A 290 26.22 -13.09 -0.99
CA TYR A 290 24.99 -12.32 -0.83
C TYR A 290 25.03 -11.05 -1.70
N GLU A 291 23.89 -10.71 -2.26
CA GLU A 291 23.65 -9.40 -2.89
C GLU A 291 22.95 -8.47 -1.92
N ILE A 292 23.47 -7.24 -1.83
CA ILE A 292 22.85 -6.13 -1.12
C ILE A 292 22.36 -5.13 -2.15
N MET A 293 21.05 -4.90 -2.19
CA MET A 293 20.40 -3.98 -3.10
C MET A 293 19.88 -2.79 -2.30
N TYR A 294 19.96 -1.58 -2.84
CA TYR A 294 19.49 -0.41 -2.13
C TYR A 294 18.76 0.56 -3.04
N GLY A 295 17.82 1.30 -2.47
CA GLY A 295 16.99 2.26 -3.19
C GLY A 295 15.93 2.88 -2.28
N ASN A 296 14.87 3.41 -2.86
CA ASN A 296 13.73 3.98 -2.15
C ASN A 296 12.46 3.11 -2.24
N SER A 297 12.57 1.92 -2.79
CA SER A 297 11.54 0.88 -2.84
C SER A 297 12.18 -0.47 -3.11
N SER A 298 11.38 -1.55 -3.10
CA SER A 298 11.85 -2.89 -3.48
C SER A 298 12.17 -3.03 -4.97
N ASP A 299 11.74 -2.10 -5.82
CA ASP A 299 12.18 -2.00 -7.21
C ASP A 299 13.51 -1.21 -7.27
N THR A 300 14.57 -1.87 -6.82
CA THR A 300 15.90 -1.28 -6.74
C THR A 300 16.56 -1.20 -8.11
N PRO A 301 17.23 -0.07 -8.46
CA PRO A 301 18.00 0.02 -9.70
C PRO A 301 19.10 -1.04 -9.78
N GLU A 302 19.33 -1.58 -10.97
CA GLU A 302 20.36 -2.61 -11.19
C GLU A 302 21.78 -2.12 -10.81
N ALA A 303 22.03 -0.83 -11.02
CA ALA A 303 23.31 -0.19 -10.65
C ALA A 303 23.53 -0.11 -9.12
N ASN A 304 22.46 -0.31 -8.32
CA ASN A 304 22.50 -0.20 -6.87
C ASN A 304 22.61 -1.59 -6.21
N LYS A 305 23.57 -2.39 -6.69
CA LYS A 305 23.87 -3.71 -6.14
C LYS A 305 25.31 -3.78 -5.64
N LEU A 306 25.48 -4.41 -4.51
CA LEU A 306 26.78 -4.71 -3.90
C LEU A 306 26.84 -6.19 -3.55
N LYS A 307 28.05 -6.73 -3.46
CA LYS A 307 28.28 -8.12 -3.08
C LYS A 307 29.02 -8.20 -1.77
N ILE A 308 28.71 -9.21 -0.98
CA ILE A 308 29.39 -9.55 0.26
C ILE A 308 29.48 -11.07 0.40
N ILE A 309 30.57 -11.56 0.98
CA ILE A 309 30.79 -12.97 1.26
C ILE A 309 30.65 -13.20 2.77
N LEU A 310 29.82 -14.15 3.15
CA LEU A 310 29.77 -14.68 4.50
C LEU A 310 30.65 -15.94 4.57
N LEU A 311 31.57 -15.96 5.52
CA LEU A 311 32.53 -17.04 5.75
C LEU A 311 32.04 -18.04 6.77
#